data_7d19dac153dd9521c39ea3a7f89023a9
#
_entry.id   7d19dac153dd9521c39ea3a7f89023a9
#
_cell.length_a   1.000
_cell.length_b   1.000
_cell.length_c   1.000
_cell.angle_alpha   90.00
_cell.angle_beta   90.00
_cell.angle_gamma   90.00
#
_symmetry.space_group_name_H-M   'P 1'
#
loop_
_entity.id
_entity.type
_entity.pdbx_description
1 polymer ?
#
loop_
_entity_poly.entity_id
_entity_poly.type
_entity_poly.pdbx_seq_one_letter_code
_entity_poly.pdbx_strand_id
1 'polypeptide(L)'
;LILDIAKKTIDEEINALKRLKDSLDENFEKAVNLILNCKGKVIITGIGKSGIVGKKISSTFSSTGIPSFFLHPVEAIHGDLGMVEKEDLILAISNSGETLELIAIVPILKRWGNKIISITNKKDSTLAKYSDVVLYLNVDKEACPLNLAPTSTSTATLVLGDALAVVLLTLRGFKEEDFARFHPGGSLGKKLMKVEHIMRKDLPLSYIDAPLRESIIEMSEKGLGAVLIVDKNNYLVGIITDGDLRRFINKGGSMDNSLAKDAMTKNPKIAEKHWYVLQSLELMERYNITVLPVVENSKPIGIVHIHDILKSGVI
;
A
#
# COMPACT_ATOMS: atom_id res chain seq x y z
N LEU A 1 35.63 16.61 -20.42
CA LEU A 1 35.22 17.74 -19.55
C LEU A 1 33.80 17.56 -18.96
N ILE A 2 32.74 17.41 -19.79
CA ILE A 2 31.35 17.29 -19.27
C ILE A 2 31.18 16.04 -18.40
N LEU A 3 31.58 14.87 -18.92
CA LEU A 3 31.50 13.61 -18.18
C LEU A 3 32.40 13.60 -16.94
N ASP A 4 33.55 14.24 -16.98
CA ASP A 4 34.46 14.33 -15.83
C ASP A 4 33.86 15.14 -14.69
N ILE A 5 33.20 16.28 -15.04
CA ILE A 5 32.46 17.08 -14.05
C ILE A 5 31.32 16.27 -13.45
N ALA A 6 30.53 15.59 -14.27
CA ALA A 6 29.41 14.76 -13.79
C ALA A 6 29.89 13.64 -12.86
N LYS A 7 30.93 12.89 -13.25
CA LYS A 7 31.55 11.85 -12.42
C LYS A 7 32.06 12.39 -11.08
N LYS A 8 32.78 13.51 -11.13
CA LYS A 8 33.29 14.18 -9.91
C LYS A 8 32.14 14.58 -8.98
N THR A 9 31.04 15.13 -9.50
CA THR A 9 29.86 15.46 -8.70
C THR A 9 29.30 14.24 -7.99
N ILE A 10 29.14 13.13 -8.71
CA ILE A 10 28.67 11.85 -8.15
C ILE A 10 29.64 11.32 -7.08
N ASP A 11 30.94 11.39 -7.32
CA ASP A 11 31.96 10.93 -6.37
C ASP A 11 31.92 11.76 -5.06
N GLU A 12 31.69 13.09 -5.14
CA GLU A 12 31.55 13.92 -3.95
C GLU A 12 30.29 13.53 -3.13
N GLU A 13 29.16 13.25 -3.79
CA GLU A 13 27.96 12.76 -3.10
C GLU A 13 28.16 11.38 -2.49
N ILE A 14 28.81 10.44 -3.20
CA ILE A 14 29.19 9.13 -2.66
C ILE A 14 30.05 9.28 -1.41
N ASN A 15 31.03 10.18 -1.42
CA ASN A 15 31.90 10.43 -0.27
C ASN A 15 31.12 11.03 0.91
N ALA A 16 30.16 11.92 0.66
CA ALA A 16 29.26 12.44 1.70
C ALA A 16 28.41 11.31 2.32
N LEU A 17 27.87 10.39 1.50
CA LEU A 17 27.11 9.23 2.00
C LEU A 17 27.97 8.25 2.80
N LYS A 18 29.23 8.03 2.43
CA LYS A 18 30.15 7.20 3.22
C LYS A 18 30.37 7.82 4.61
N ARG A 19 30.62 9.13 4.68
CA ARG A 19 30.77 9.83 5.97
C ARG A 19 29.51 9.78 6.80
N LEU A 20 28.35 9.99 6.19
CA LEU A 20 27.05 9.84 6.86
C LEU A 20 26.93 8.44 7.49
N LYS A 21 27.16 7.38 6.70
CA LYS A 21 27.09 6.00 7.16
C LYS A 21 28.01 5.75 8.36
N ASP A 22 29.25 6.21 8.27
CA ASP A 22 30.26 5.99 9.32
C ASP A 22 30.00 6.85 10.58
N SER A 23 29.14 7.89 10.49
CA SER A 23 28.75 8.75 11.61
C SER A 23 27.42 8.35 12.27
N LEU A 24 26.75 7.28 11.81
CA LEU A 24 25.55 6.78 12.48
C LEU A 24 25.92 6.27 13.88
N ASP A 25 25.20 6.75 14.87
CA ASP A 25 25.44 6.48 16.27
C ASP A 25 24.14 6.12 17.02
N GLU A 26 24.20 6.04 18.34
CA GLU A 26 23.04 5.77 19.21
C GLU A 26 21.85 6.75 19.02
N ASN A 27 22.08 7.94 18.45
CA ASN A 27 21.01 8.88 18.18
C ASN A 27 20.11 8.38 17.05
N PHE A 28 20.65 7.63 16.09
CA PHE A 28 19.83 6.98 15.07
C PHE A 28 18.89 5.94 15.71
N GLU A 29 19.40 5.11 16.64
CA GLU A 29 18.57 4.14 17.38
C GLU A 29 17.51 4.84 18.24
N LYS A 30 17.87 5.94 18.92
CA LYS A 30 16.92 6.75 19.70
C LYS A 30 15.83 7.34 18.81
N ALA A 31 16.18 7.84 17.62
CA ALA A 31 15.20 8.36 16.66
C ALA A 31 14.24 7.27 16.20
N VAL A 32 14.73 6.09 15.82
CA VAL A 32 13.91 4.92 15.46
C VAL A 32 12.95 4.57 16.60
N ASN A 33 13.44 4.49 17.83
CA ASN A 33 12.62 4.15 19.00
C ASN A 33 11.54 5.23 19.28
N LEU A 34 11.85 6.52 19.12
CA LEU A 34 10.85 7.59 19.24
C LEU A 34 9.75 7.44 18.18
N ILE A 35 10.10 7.12 16.94
CA ILE A 35 9.13 6.94 15.86
C ILE A 35 8.27 5.68 16.10
N LEU A 36 8.87 4.56 16.49
CA LEU A 36 8.15 3.31 16.78
C LEU A 36 7.13 3.46 17.91
N ASN A 37 7.46 4.27 18.93
CA ASN A 37 6.61 4.50 20.10
C ASN A 37 5.68 5.70 19.95
N CYS A 38 5.72 6.42 18.83
CA CYS A 38 4.83 7.53 18.54
C CYS A 38 3.37 7.07 18.51
N LYS A 39 2.51 7.73 19.30
CA LYS A 39 1.07 7.42 19.34
C LYS A 39 0.26 8.22 18.33
N GLY A 40 0.82 9.37 17.90
CA GLY A 40 0.27 10.22 16.85
C GLY A 40 0.91 9.99 15.51
N LYS A 41 1.13 11.06 14.78
CA LYS A 41 1.75 11.09 13.45
C LYS A 41 3.19 11.59 13.53
N VAL A 42 4.00 11.24 12.54
CA VAL A 42 5.31 11.87 12.34
C VAL A 42 5.13 13.07 11.42
N ILE A 43 5.24 14.25 11.97
CA ILE A 43 5.14 15.51 11.22
C ILE A 43 6.53 15.93 10.78
N ILE A 44 6.72 16.00 9.46
CA ILE A 44 7.99 16.39 8.88
C ILE A 44 7.92 17.84 8.44
N THR A 45 8.94 18.64 8.78
CA THR A 45 8.96 20.07 8.49
C THR A 45 10.34 20.54 8.03
N GLY A 46 10.38 21.52 7.14
CA GLY A 46 11.59 22.09 6.56
C GLY A 46 11.28 23.06 5.43
N ILE A 47 12.26 23.86 4.99
CA ILE A 47 12.08 24.86 3.93
C ILE A 47 13.02 24.59 2.75
N GLY A 48 12.63 25.06 1.57
CA GLY A 48 13.41 24.96 0.34
C GLY A 48 13.73 23.51 -0.02
N LYS A 49 14.99 23.18 -0.30
CA LYS A 49 15.41 21.82 -0.66
C LYS A 49 15.18 20.83 0.49
N SER A 50 15.41 21.24 1.74
CA SER A 50 15.10 20.43 2.93
C SER A 50 13.61 20.12 3.02
N GLY A 51 12.73 21.07 2.70
CA GLY A 51 11.28 20.86 2.67
C GLY A 51 10.85 19.90 1.56
N ILE A 52 11.43 20.01 0.36
CA ILE A 52 11.15 19.09 -0.77
C ILE A 52 11.55 17.65 -0.40
N VAL A 53 12.76 17.47 0.15
CA VAL A 53 13.22 16.18 0.64
C VAL A 53 12.33 15.68 1.79
N GLY A 54 11.94 16.56 2.72
CA GLY A 54 11.02 16.27 3.81
C GLY A 54 9.67 15.76 3.33
N LYS A 55 9.09 16.34 2.28
CA LYS A 55 7.87 15.84 1.63
C LYS A 55 8.06 14.41 1.10
N LYS A 56 9.21 14.11 0.46
CA LYS A 56 9.52 12.76 -0.01
C LYS A 56 9.62 11.77 1.16
N ILE A 57 10.30 12.13 2.23
CA ILE A 57 10.43 11.28 3.42
C ILE A 57 9.05 11.01 4.03
N SER A 58 8.20 12.04 4.17
CA SER A 58 6.83 11.89 4.66
C SER A 58 6.00 10.92 3.80
N SER A 59 6.08 11.06 2.48
CA SER A 59 5.43 10.15 1.54
C SER A 59 5.93 8.72 1.70
N THR A 60 7.25 8.52 1.84
CA THR A 60 7.85 7.20 2.06
C THR A 60 7.36 6.59 3.39
N PHE A 61 7.33 7.34 4.48
CA PHE A 61 6.80 6.90 5.77
C PHE A 61 5.34 6.46 5.66
N SER A 62 4.48 7.29 5.05
CA SER A 62 3.07 6.96 4.85
C SER A 62 2.88 5.69 4.03
N SER A 63 3.66 5.53 2.95
CA SER A 63 3.61 4.35 2.07
C SER A 63 4.15 3.08 2.70
N THR A 64 4.95 3.20 3.77
CA THR A 64 5.50 2.10 4.56
C THR A 64 4.78 1.91 5.91
N GLY A 65 3.59 2.50 6.06
CA GLY A 65 2.70 2.26 7.19
C GLY A 65 2.98 3.10 8.43
N ILE A 66 3.77 4.18 8.31
CA ILE A 66 4.00 5.15 9.37
C ILE A 66 3.14 6.38 9.08
N PRO A 67 2.10 6.69 9.89
CA PRO A 67 1.29 7.88 9.66
C PRO A 67 2.17 9.13 9.68
N SER A 68 2.23 9.84 8.56
CA SER A 68 3.09 11.02 8.40
C SER A 68 2.49 12.03 7.44
N PHE A 69 2.74 13.30 7.68
CA PHE A 69 2.49 14.37 6.73
C PHE A 69 3.56 15.46 6.83
N PHE A 70 3.63 16.28 5.79
CA PHE A 70 4.57 17.41 5.73
C PHE A 70 3.86 18.70 6.14
N LEU A 71 4.42 19.41 7.11
CA LEU A 71 3.97 20.72 7.56
C LEU A 71 4.98 21.79 7.12
N HIS A 72 4.54 22.73 6.28
CA HIS A 72 5.41 23.84 5.87
C HIS A 72 5.54 24.85 7.02
N PRO A 73 6.77 25.23 7.45
CA PRO A 73 6.94 26.09 8.63
C PRO A 73 6.26 27.45 8.51
N VAL A 74 6.21 28.03 7.31
CA VAL A 74 5.51 29.33 7.08
C VAL A 74 4.02 29.19 7.28
N GLU A 75 3.38 28.15 6.72
CA GLU A 75 1.95 27.91 6.90
C GLU A 75 1.65 27.58 8.37
N ALA A 76 2.56 26.87 9.03
CA ALA A 76 2.47 26.59 10.46
C ALA A 76 2.32 27.86 11.30
N ILE A 77 3.13 28.89 11.04
CA ILE A 77 3.05 30.18 11.74
C ILE A 77 1.70 30.89 11.49
N HIS A 78 1.07 30.64 10.34
CA HIS A 78 -0.17 31.28 9.93
C HIS A 78 -1.44 30.46 10.24
N GLY A 79 -1.32 29.40 11.05
CA GLY A 79 -2.49 28.68 11.57
C GLY A 79 -2.41 27.16 11.48
N ASP A 80 -1.60 26.58 10.56
CA ASP A 80 -1.51 25.14 10.35
C ASP A 80 -0.88 24.39 11.53
N LEU A 81 -0.33 25.09 12.54
CA LEU A 81 0.00 24.49 13.83
C LEU A 81 -1.22 23.79 14.48
N GLY A 82 -2.44 24.22 14.16
CA GLY A 82 -3.67 23.55 14.59
C GLY A 82 -3.82 22.08 14.11
N MET A 83 -3.00 21.64 13.14
CA MET A 83 -2.96 20.25 12.69
C MET A 83 -2.11 19.34 13.59
N VAL A 84 -1.34 19.93 14.52
CA VAL A 84 -0.39 19.23 15.38
C VAL A 84 -1.06 18.87 16.70
N GLU A 85 -1.01 17.60 17.05
CA GLU A 85 -1.48 17.07 18.32
C GLU A 85 -0.32 16.80 19.28
N LYS A 86 -0.60 16.70 20.57
CA LYS A 86 0.42 16.50 21.60
C LYS A 86 1.20 15.19 21.43
N GLU A 87 0.53 14.16 20.91
CA GLU A 87 1.09 12.84 20.70
C GLU A 87 1.92 12.72 19.43
N ASP A 88 1.94 13.78 18.60
CA ASP A 88 2.70 13.80 17.35
C ASP A 88 4.20 14.00 17.62
N LEU A 89 5.01 13.39 16.78
CA LEU A 89 6.45 13.49 16.75
C LEU A 89 6.88 14.41 15.61
N ILE A 90 7.77 15.35 15.89
CA ILE A 90 8.28 16.30 14.90
C ILE A 90 9.63 15.82 14.36
N LEU A 91 9.77 15.74 13.03
CA LEU A 91 11.03 15.55 12.32
C LEU A 91 11.37 16.84 11.58
N ALA A 92 12.23 17.67 12.15
CA ALA A 92 12.60 18.97 11.64
C ALA A 92 13.91 18.90 10.84
N ILE A 93 13.91 19.43 9.60
CA ILE A 93 15.04 19.31 8.67
C ILE A 93 15.58 20.71 8.34
N SER A 94 16.83 20.97 8.72
CA SER A 94 17.55 22.19 8.37
C SER A 94 19.05 21.94 8.34
N ASN A 95 19.68 22.17 7.20
CA ASN A 95 21.14 21.99 7.06
C ASN A 95 21.93 22.87 8.06
N SER A 96 21.60 24.14 8.15
CA SER A 96 22.23 25.08 9.10
C SER A 96 21.73 24.93 10.54
N GLY A 97 20.49 24.39 10.70
CA GLY A 97 19.80 24.40 11.98
C GLY A 97 19.40 25.80 12.49
N GLU A 98 19.49 26.82 11.62
CA GLU A 98 19.21 28.24 11.95
C GLU A 98 18.17 28.86 11.02
N THR A 99 17.36 28.03 10.33
CA THR A 99 16.28 28.51 9.46
C THR A 99 15.23 29.23 10.30
N LEU A 100 15.03 30.53 10.08
CA LEU A 100 14.23 31.41 10.95
C LEU A 100 12.82 30.92 11.17
N GLU A 101 12.13 30.51 10.10
CA GLU A 101 10.75 30.02 10.15
C GLU A 101 10.63 28.70 10.94
N LEU A 102 11.63 27.85 10.87
CA LEU A 102 11.68 26.62 11.65
C LEU A 102 11.91 26.92 13.14
N ILE A 103 12.86 27.83 13.42
CA ILE A 103 13.18 28.27 14.78
C ILE A 103 11.99 28.99 15.43
N ALA A 104 11.13 29.63 14.65
CA ALA A 104 9.92 30.27 15.18
C ALA A 104 8.91 29.26 15.72
N ILE A 105 8.75 28.09 15.10
CA ILE A 105 7.74 27.10 15.49
C ILE A 105 8.25 26.06 16.49
N VAL A 106 9.52 25.67 16.40
CA VAL A 106 10.11 24.58 17.21
C VAL A 106 9.96 24.81 18.73
N PRO A 107 10.21 26.01 19.30
CA PRO A 107 9.99 26.27 20.71
C PRO A 107 8.52 26.17 21.14
N ILE A 108 7.58 26.48 20.23
CA ILE A 108 6.15 26.37 20.48
C ILE A 108 5.78 24.88 20.60
N LEU A 109 6.19 24.07 19.63
CA LEU A 109 5.96 22.63 19.62
C LEU A 109 6.58 21.95 20.84
N LYS A 110 7.78 22.37 21.23
CA LYS A 110 8.42 21.87 22.46
C LYS A 110 7.62 22.18 23.72
N ARG A 111 7.06 23.39 23.82
CA ARG A 111 6.17 23.77 24.94
C ARG A 111 4.86 22.98 24.96
N TRP A 112 4.35 22.54 23.81
CA TRP A 112 3.17 21.68 23.72
C TRP A 112 3.45 20.24 24.15
N GLY A 113 4.74 19.89 24.32
CA GLY A 113 5.17 18.57 24.78
C GLY A 113 5.53 17.61 23.64
N ASN A 114 5.53 18.09 22.40
CA ASN A 114 5.95 17.27 21.27
C ASN A 114 7.42 16.90 21.40
N LYS A 115 7.76 15.66 21.05
CA LYS A 115 9.13 15.21 20.87
C LYS A 115 9.65 15.68 19.54
N ILE A 116 10.93 16.06 19.50
CA ILE A 116 11.55 16.65 18.30
C ILE A 116 12.81 15.87 17.95
N ILE A 117 12.84 15.35 16.73
CA ILE A 117 14.04 14.84 16.06
C ILE A 117 14.48 15.90 15.05
N SER A 118 15.75 16.28 15.05
CA SER A 118 16.29 17.12 13.99
C SER A 118 17.24 16.37 13.06
N ILE A 119 17.19 16.72 11.77
CA ILE A 119 18.24 16.37 10.79
C ILE A 119 18.95 17.65 10.44
N THR A 120 20.23 17.73 10.78
CA THR A 120 21.05 18.95 10.60
C THR A 120 22.52 18.63 10.37
N ASN A 121 23.24 19.58 9.79
CA ASN A 121 24.70 19.50 9.64
C ASN A 121 25.47 20.35 10.68
N LYS A 122 24.75 20.84 11.72
CA LYS A 122 25.33 21.66 12.82
C LYS A 122 24.81 21.17 14.17
N LYS A 123 25.67 20.44 14.91
CA LYS A 123 25.31 19.87 16.22
C LYS A 123 24.98 20.92 17.29
N ASP A 124 25.55 22.13 17.18
CA ASP A 124 25.41 23.22 18.16
C ASP A 124 24.35 24.26 17.74
N SER A 125 23.59 23.98 16.68
CA SER A 125 22.56 24.90 16.17
C SER A 125 21.40 25.10 17.14
N THR A 126 20.65 26.16 16.94
CA THR A 126 19.43 26.45 17.71
C THR A 126 18.42 25.29 17.57
N LEU A 127 18.21 24.76 16.36
CA LEU A 127 17.36 23.60 16.15
C LEU A 127 17.83 22.38 16.95
N ALA A 128 19.13 22.09 16.95
CA ALA A 128 19.71 20.98 17.70
C ALA A 128 19.46 21.11 19.20
N LYS A 129 19.57 22.31 19.77
CA LYS A 129 19.32 22.58 21.20
C LYS A 129 17.87 22.34 21.63
N TYR A 130 16.90 22.52 20.74
CA TYR A 130 15.48 22.25 21.01
C TYR A 130 15.11 20.78 20.79
N SER A 131 15.97 19.99 20.13
CA SER A 131 15.68 18.61 19.75
C SER A 131 15.92 17.61 20.90
N ASP A 132 15.10 16.60 21.01
CA ASP A 132 15.32 15.44 21.88
C ASP A 132 16.39 14.51 21.30
N VAL A 133 16.47 14.45 19.95
CA VAL A 133 17.45 13.67 19.21
C VAL A 133 17.95 14.48 18.01
N VAL A 134 19.26 14.46 17.78
CA VAL A 134 19.91 15.11 16.64
C VAL A 134 20.52 14.05 15.73
N LEU A 135 20.05 13.99 14.50
CA LEU A 135 20.62 13.17 13.43
C LEU A 135 21.58 14.07 12.63
N TYR A 136 22.86 13.81 12.77
CA TYR A 136 23.91 14.59 12.18
C TYR A 136 24.26 14.09 10.78
N LEU A 137 24.23 14.98 9.77
CA LEU A 137 24.50 14.63 8.37
C LEU A 137 25.99 14.37 8.08
N ASN A 138 26.90 15.01 8.81
CA ASN A 138 28.35 14.90 8.63
C ASN A 138 28.84 15.17 7.20
N VAL A 139 28.26 16.17 6.55
CA VAL A 139 28.61 16.59 5.19
C VAL A 139 29.58 17.78 5.26
N ASP A 140 30.80 17.63 4.71
CA ASP A 140 31.82 18.67 4.75
C ASP A 140 31.54 19.79 3.72
N LYS A 141 31.11 19.41 2.52
CA LYS A 141 30.88 20.32 1.41
C LYS A 141 29.82 19.82 0.46
N GLU A 142 29.26 20.76 -0.28
CA GLU A 142 28.36 20.43 -1.38
C GLU A 142 29.17 19.97 -2.62
N ALA A 143 28.58 19.13 -3.46
CA ALA A 143 29.16 18.75 -4.74
C ALA A 143 29.15 19.92 -5.75
N CYS A 144 28.35 20.95 -5.49
CA CYS A 144 28.37 22.21 -6.23
C CYS A 144 29.75 22.89 -6.13
N PRO A 145 30.39 23.27 -7.24
CA PRO A 145 31.70 23.93 -7.23
C PRO A 145 31.79 25.19 -6.39
N LEU A 146 30.67 25.90 -6.24
CA LEU A 146 30.56 27.10 -5.41
C LEU A 146 30.27 26.81 -3.93
N ASN A 147 30.04 25.53 -3.59
CA ASN A 147 29.60 25.10 -2.26
C ASN A 147 28.31 25.79 -1.75
N LEU A 148 27.43 26.22 -2.67
CA LEU A 148 26.23 27.00 -2.36
C LEU A 148 24.92 26.18 -2.59
N ALA A 149 24.83 25.47 -3.71
CA ALA A 149 23.63 24.72 -4.04
C ALA A 149 23.58 23.43 -3.22
N PRO A 150 22.50 23.20 -2.46
CA PRO A 150 22.33 21.95 -1.70
C PRO A 150 22.29 20.74 -2.64
N THR A 151 23.32 19.94 -2.62
CA THR A 151 23.51 18.71 -3.39
C THR A 151 23.83 17.54 -2.44
N SER A 152 25.06 17.46 -1.95
CA SER A 152 25.48 16.42 -0.98
C SER A 152 24.62 16.41 0.28
N THR A 153 24.24 17.57 0.82
CA THR A 153 23.36 17.65 2.00
C THR A 153 21.94 17.20 1.69
N SER A 154 21.41 17.52 0.52
CA SER A 154 20.07 17.05 0.09
C SER A 154 20.04 15.54 -0.08
N THR A 155 21.05 14.97 -0.75
CA THR A 155 21.22 13.53 -0.98
C THR A 155 21.41 12.79 0.35
N ALA A 156 22.26 13.30 1.25
CA ALA A 156 22.46 12.72 2.57
C ALA A 156 21.17 12.72 3.42
N THR A 157 20.41 13.81 3.39
CA THR A 157 19.12 13.91 4.08
C THR A 157 18.11 12.89 3.53
N LEU A 158 18.04 12.74 2.22
CA LEU A 158 17.16 11.78 1.57
C LEU A 158 17.50 10.34 1.98
N VAL A 159 18.77 9.97 1.88
CA VAL A 159 19.24 8.61 2.20
C VAL A 159 19.07 8.31 3.70
N LEU A 160 19.29 9.28 4.58
CA LEU A 160 19.04 9.13 6.02
C LEU A 160 17.55 8.88 6.31
N GLY A 161 16.65 9.61 5.63
CA GLY A 161 15.21 9.40 5.71
C GLY A 161 14.77 8.03 5.19
N ASP A 162 15.37 7.55 4.11
CA ASP A 162 15.13 6.21 3.58
C ASP A 162 15.65 5.12 4.52
N ALA A 163 16.82 5.32 5.15
CA ALA A 163 17.35 4.41 6.15
C ALA A 163 16.40 4.29 7.36
N LEU A 164 15.86 5.41 7.86
CA LEU A 164 14.83 5.38 8.91
C LEU A 164 13.59 4.59 8.45
N ALA A 165 13.07 4.86 7.26
CA ALA A 165 11.89 4.17 6.73
C ALA A 165 12.09 2.66 6.63
N VAL A 166 13.24 2.21 6.09
CA VAL A 166 13.56 0.78 5.92
C VAL A 166 13.74 0.07 7.26
N VAL A 167 14.44 0.68 8.21
CA VAL A 167 14.59 0.13 9.56
C VAL A 167 13.23 -0.02 10.24
N LEU A 168 12.40 1.02 10.19
CA LEU A 168 11.06 1.03 10.78
C LEU A 168 10.14 -0.02 10.14
N LEU A 169 10.15 -0.13 8.82
CA LEU A 169 9.42 -1.15 8.05
C LEU A 169 9.83 -2.56 8.50
N THR A 170 11.14 -2.80 8.62
CA THR A 170 11.69 -4.10 9.02
C THR A 170 11.30 -4.46 10.46
N LEU A 171 11.46 -3.53 11.41
CA LEU A 171 11.14 -3.76 12.82
C LEU A 171 9.64 -3.93 13.08
N ARG A 172 8.78 -3.34 12.25
CA ARG A 172 7.33 -3.50 12.31
C ARG A 172 6.83 -4.79 11.64
N GLY A 173 7.70 -5.54 10.97
CA GLY A 173 7.31 -6.74 10.22
C GLY A 173 6.35 -6.43 9.06
N PHE A 174 6.52 -5.26 8.41
CA PHE A 174 5.69 -4.80 7.30
C PHE A 174 5.82 -5.75 6.10
N LYS A 175 4.68 -6.19 5.54
CA LYS A 175 4.60 -7.20 4.49
C LYS A 175 4.12 -6.62 3.16
N GLU A 176 4.18 -7.44 2.12
CA GLU A 176 3.68 -7.07 0.79
C GLU A 176 2.19 -6.74 0.79
N GLU A 177 1.40 -7.44 1.63
CA GLU A 177 -0.03 -7.17 1.78
C GLU A 177 -0.29 -5.78 2.38
N ASP A 178 0.54 -5.35 3.32
CA ASP A 178 0.46 -4.00 3.90
C ASP A 178 0.80 -2.95 2.85
N PHE A 179 1.83 -3.20 2.03
CA PHE A 179 2.21 -2.30 0.94
C PHE A 179 1.09 -2.18 -0.10
N ALA A 180 0.47 -3.30 -0.48
CA ALA A 180 -0.66 -3.32 -1.41
C ALA A 180 -1.85 -2.51 -0.90
N ARG A 181 -2.13 -2.57 0.42
CA ARG A 181 -3.20 -1.79 1.07
C ARG A 181 -3.02 -0.29 0.88
N PHE A 182 -1.76 0.21 0.94
CA PHE A 182 -1.47 1.63 0.76
C PHE A 182 -1.28 2.03 -0.71
N HIS A 183 -1.13 1.04 -1.63
CA HIS A 183 -0.93 1.26 -3.06
C HIS A 183 -1.95 0.51 -3.92
N PRO A 184 -3.27 0.72 -3.75
CA PRO A 184 -4.30 -0.07 -4.42
C PRO A 184 -4.24 0.04 -5.96
N GLY A 185 -3.76 1.17 -6.49
CA GLY A 185 -3.59 1.39 -7.93
C GLY A 185 -2.27 0.87 -8.52
N GLY A 186 -1.34 0.41 -7.69
CA GLY A 186 -0.04 -0.09 -8.13
C GLY A 186 -0.09 -1.54 -8.63
N SER A 187 0.94 -1.95 -9.38
CA SER A 187 1.03 -3.32 -9.91
C SER A 187 0.97 -4.40 -8.82
N LEU A 188 1.57 -4.15 -7.66
CA LEU A 188 1.53 -5.07 -6.52
C LEU A 188 0.14 -5.11 -5.88
N GLY A 189 -0.53 -3.96 -5.71
CA GLY A 189 -1.92 -3.91 -5.21
C GLY A 189 -2.87 -4.72 -6.06
N LYS A 190 -2.72 -4.63 -7.38
CA LYS A 190 -3.48 -5.44 -8.34
C LYS A 190 -3.19 -6.94 -8.21
N LYS A 191 -1.91 -7.34 -8.14
CA LYS A 191 -1.51 -8.75 -7.99
C LYS A 191 -2.02 -9.39 -6.70
N LEU A 192 -2.11 -8.63 -5.62
CA LEU A 192 -2.55 -9.07 -4.30
C LEU A 192 -4.06 -8.83 -4.06
N MET A 193 -4.80 -8.43 -5.09
CA MET A 193 -6.26 -8.29 -5.00
C MET A 193 -6.91 -9.63 -4.71
N LYS A 194 -7.78 -9.67 -3.71
CA LYS A 194 -8.49 -10.88 -3.30
C LYS A 194 -9.83 -11.03 -4.02
N VAL A 195 -10.28 -12.27 -4.13
CA VAL A 195 -11.56 -12.65 -4.73
C VAL A 195 -12.73 -11.91 -4.08
N GLU A 196 -12.72 -11.73 -2.76
CA GLU A 196 -13.78 -11.01 -2.02
C GLU A 196 -14.03 -9.59 -2.49
N HIS A 197 -13.01 -8.94 -3.12
CA HIS A 197 -13.11 -7.57 -3.61
C HIS A 197 -13.81 -7.46 -4.97
N ILE A 198 -13.86 -8.56 -5.76
CA ILE A 198 -14.43 -8.56 -7.11
C ILE A 198 -15.60 -9.50 -7.28
N MET A 199 -15.84 -10.43 -6.34
CA MET A 199 -16.94 -11.39 -6.43
C MET A 199 -18.29 -10.69 -6.39
N ARG A 200 -19.22 -11.15 -7.20
CA ARG A 200 -20.62 -10.73 -7.14
C ARG A 200 -21.31 -11.49 -6.01
N LYS A 201 -22.14 -10.78 -5.25
CA LYS A 201 -22.90 -11.32 -4.11
C LYS A 201 -24.35 -11.67 -4.49
N ASP A 202 -24.83 -11.11 -5.60
CA ASP A 202 -26.12 -11.44 -6.17
C ASP A 202 -25.99 -12.72 -6.99
N LEU A 203 -26.29 -13.85 -6.36
CA LEU A 203 -26.00 -15.20 -6.87
C LEU A 203 -27.15 -15.75 -7.71
N PRO A 204 -26.87 -16.31 -8.90
CA PRO A 204 -27.82 -17.15 -9.63
C PRO A 204 -27.94 -18.50 -8.90
N LEU A 205 -29.00 -18.70 -8.13
CA LEU A 205 -29.19 -19.91 -7.33
C LEU A 205 -30.41 -20.69 -7.81
N SER A 206 -30.28 -22.01 -7.85
CA SER A 206 -31.42 -22.91 -8.05
C SER A 206 -31.27 -24.17 -7.18
N TYR A 207 -32.40 -24.76 -6.78
CA TYR A 207 -32.36 -26.02 -6.00
C TYR A 207 -32.15 -27.22 -6.90
N ILE A 208 -31.51 -28.23 -6.34
CA ILE A 208 -31.18 -29.49 -7.03
C ILE A 208 -32.42 -30.18 -7.66
N ASP A 209 -33.58 -30.08 -7.02
CA ASP A 209 -34.84 -30.67 -7.46
C ASP A 209 -35.77 -29.64 -8.16
N ALA A 210 -35.31 -28.45 -8.46
CA ALA A 210 -36.06 -27.46 -9.21
C ALA A 210 -36.24 -27.86 -10.68
N PRO A 211 -37.36 -27.50 -11.34
CA PRO A 211 -37.49 -27.64 -12.77
C PRO A 211 -36.34 -26.98 -13.52
N LEU A 212 -35.74 -27.67 -14.48
CA LEU A 212 -34.60 -27.17 -15.24
C LEU A 212 -34.88 -25.80 -15.89
N ARG A 213 -36.13 -25.62 -16.35
CA ARG A 213 -36.59 -24.34 -16.94
C ARG A 213 -36.44 -23.16 -15.99
N GLU A 214 -36.75 -23.30 -14.71
CA GLU A 214 -36.58 -22.24 -13.69
C GLU A 214 -35.12 -21.93 -13.50
N SER A 215 -34.25 -22.90 -13.47
CA SER A 215 -32.79 -22.71 -13.40
C SER A 215 -32.25 -21.91 -14.60
N ILE A 216 -32.78 -22.15 -15.79
CA ILE A 216 -32.41 -21.45 -17.02
C ILE A 216 -32.90 -19.99 -16.98
N ILE A 217 -34.07 -19.73 -16.45
CA ILE A 217 -34.60 -18.37 -16.27
C ILE A 217 -33.68 -17.59 -15.32
N GLU A 218 -33.38 -18.14 -14.16
CA GLU A 218 -32.45 -17.54 -13.18
C GLU A 218 -31.07 -17.24 -13.78
N MET A 219 -30.53 -18.21 -14.53
CA MET A 219 -29.24 -18.01 -15.23
C MET A 219 -29.28 -16.85 -16.22
N SER A 220 -30.40 -16.72 -16.96
CA SER A 220 -30.59 -15.66 -17.95
C SER A 220 -30.77 -14.28 -17.30
N GLU A 221 -31.54 -14.19 -16.21
CA GLU A 221 -31.78 -12.94 -15.49
C GLU A 221 -30.50 -12.35 -14.89
N LYS A 222 -29.62 -13.20 -14.35
CA LYS A 222 -28.33 -12.78 -13.77
C LYS A 222 -27.24 -12.52 -14.82
N GLY A 223 -27.42 -13.00 -16.05
CA GLY A 223 -26.53 -12.71 -17.18
C GLY A 223 -25.09 -13.21 -17.04
N LEU A 224 -24.89 -14.30 -16.29
CA LEU A 224 -23.58 -14.88 -16.02
C LEU A 224 -23.30 -16.15 -16.85
N GLY A 225 -24.27 -16.64 -17.62
CA GLY A 225 -24.17 -17.90 -18.36
C GLY A 225 -23.97 -19.11 -17.46
N ALA A 226 -24.33 -18.99 -16.18
CA ALA A 226 -24.22 -20.06 -15.19
C ALA A 226 -25.26 -19.87 -14.07
N VAL A 227 -25.68 -20.97 -13.46
CA VAL A 227 -26.50 -21.01 -12.23
C VAL A 227 -25.93 -22.04 -11.27
N LEU A 228 -25.84 -21.65 -9.99
CA LEU A 228 -25.31 -22.50 -8.92
C LEU A 228 -26.44 -23.40 -8.37
N ILE A 229 -26.18 -24.68 -8.28
CA ILE A 229 -27.16 -25.65 -7.79
C ILE A 229 -26.84 -25.97 -6.33
N VAL A 230 -27.84 -25.76 -5.47
CA VAL A 230 -27.73 -26.01 -4.03
C VAL A 230 -28.73 -27.07 -3.56
N ASP A 231 -28.41 -27.71 -2.45
CA ASP A 231 -29.32 -28.59 -1.74
C ASP A 231 -30.26 -27.80 -0.80
N LYS A 232 -31.12 -28.54 -0.05
CA LYS A 232 -32.07 -27.95 0.91
C LYS A 232 -31.43 -27.20 2.07
N ASN A 233 -30.14 -27.44 2.31
CA ASN A 233 -29.35 -26.79 3.36
C ASN A 233 -28.48 -25.64 2.81
N ASN A 234 -28.67 -25.27 1.54
CA ASN A 234 -27.91 -24.30 0.78
C ASN A 234 -26.43 -24.69 0.59
N TYR A 235 -26.07 -25.95 0.60
CA TYR A 235 -24.74 -26.38 0.20
C TYR A 235 -24.63 -26.46 -1.32
N LEU A 236 -23.50 -26.03 -1.86
CA LEU A 236 -23.24 -26.08 -3.29
C LEU A 236 -23.01 -27.54 -3.72
N VAL A 237 -23.87 -28.07 -4.61
CA VAL A 237 -23.81 -29.43 -5.10
C VAL A 237 -23.50 -29.54 -6.59
N GLY A 238 -23.70 -28.45 -7.34
CA GLY A 238 -23.45 -28.43 -8.77
C GLY A 238 -23.46 -27.04 -9.37
N ILE A 239 -23.23 -26.99 -10.67
CA ILE A 239 -23.34 -25.79 -11.52
C ILE A 239 -23.96 -26.21 -12.85
N ILE A 240 -24.79 -25.35 -13.43
CA ILE A 240 -25.25 -25.47 -14.81
C ILE A 240 -24.70 -24.27 -15.57
N THR A 241 -24.03 -24.51 -16.68
CA THR A 241 -23.53 -23.49 -17.60
C THR A 241 -24.19 -23.67 -18.97
N ASP A 242 -24.05 -22.70 -19.86
CA ASP A 242 -24.50 -22.82 -21.26
C ASP A 242 -23.92 -24.07 -21.95
N GLY A 243 -22.67 -24.41 -21.60
CA GLY A 243 -22.02 -25.62 -22.10
C GLY A 243 -22.68 -26.90 -21.58
N ASP A 244 -23.15 -26.93 -20.32
CA ASP A 244 -23.85 -28.05 -19.73
C ASP A 244 -25.22 -28.24 -20.40
N LEU A 245 -25.95 -27.16 -20.61
CA LEU A 245 -27.24 -27.20 -21.30
C LEU A 245 -27.12 -27.76 -22.72
N ARG A 246 -26.14 -27.29 -23.48
CA ARG A 246 -25.87 -27.79 -24.84
C ARG A 246 -25.55 -29.30 -24.83
N ARG A 247 -24.70 -29.73 -23.90
CA ARG A 247 -24.39 -31.19 -23.76
C ARG A 247 -25.61 -32.02 -23.37
N PHE A 248 -26.45 -31.49 -22.48
CA PHE A 248 -27.65 -32.12 -22.01
C PHE A 248 -28.66 -32.33 -23.15
N ILE A 249 -28.92 -31.27 -23.93
CA ILE A 249 -29.82 -31.37 -25.10
C ILE A 249 -29.29 -32.32 -26.15
N ASN A 250 -27.98 -32.26 -26.47
CA ASN A 250 -27.36 -33.16 -27.46
C ASN A 250 -27.47 -34.66 -27.07
N LYS A 251 -27.65 -34.98 -25.78
CA LYS A 251 -27.89 -36.31 -25.26
C LYS A 251 -29.37 -36.70 -25.25
N GLY A 252 -30.26 -35.88 -25.80
CA GLY A 252 -31.69 -36.11 -25.83
C GLY A 252 -32.45 -35.62 -24.58
N GLY A 253 -31.83 -34.82 -23.73
CA GLY A 253 -32.49 -34.24 -22.57
C GLY A 253 -33.56 -33.22 -22.94
N SER A 254 -34.66 -33.21 -22.18
CA SER A 254 -35.79 -32.28 -22.34
C SER A 254 -35.71 -31.13 -21.29
N MET A 255 -35.78 -29.90 -21.73
CA MET A 255 -35.79 -28.75 -20.80
C MET A 255 -37.07 -28.67 -19.98
N ASP A 256 -38.19 -29.11 -20.52
CA ASP A 256 -39.50 -29.01 -19.87
C ASP A 256 -39.79 -30.12 -18.88
N ASN A 257 -39.15 -31.29 -19.06
CA ASN A 257 -39.44 -32.48 -18.28
C ASN A 257 -38.27 -32.96 -17.39
N SER A 258 -37.27 -32.09 -17.17
CA SER A 258 -36.09 -32.42 -16.38
C SER A 258 -35.92 -31.50 -15.18
N LEU A 259 -35.16 -31.95 -14.22
CA LEU A 259 -34.78 -31.20 -13.02
C LEU A 259 -33.36 -30.68 -13.18
N ALA A 260 -32.97 -29.68 -12.37
CA ALA A 260 -31.63 -29.10 -12.36
C ALA A 260 -30.53 -30.16 -12.21
N LYS A 261 -30.73 -31.16 -11.38
CA LYS A 261 -29.79 -32.28 -11.16
C LYS A 261 -29.46 -33.08 -12.41
N ASP A 262 -30.36 -33.13 -13.41
CA ASP A 262 -30.18 -33.90 -14.62
C ASP A 262 -29.21 -33.26 -15.62
N ALA A 263 -29.10 -31.94 -15.57
CA ALA A 263 -28.23 -31.15 -16.44
C ALA A 263 -26.95 -30.63 -15.77
N MET A 264 -26.85 -30.64 -14.44
CA MET A 264 -25.74 -30.03 -13.71
C MET A 264 -24.43 -30.82 -13.84
N THR A 265 -23.33 -30.08 -13.84
CA THR A 265 -22.01 -30.60 -13.50
C THR A 265 -21.87 -30.65 -11.98
N LYS A 266 -21.67 -31.86 -11.43
CA LYS A 266 -21.45 -32.06 -10.00
C LYS A 266 -20.05 -31.65 -9.56
N ASN A 267 -19.90 -31.25 -8.29
CA ASN A 267 -18.62 -30.86 -7.69
C ASN A 267 -17.86 -29.84 -8.56
N PRO A 268 -18.44 -28.68 -8.81
CA PRO A 268 -17.80 -27.66 -9.63
C PRO A 268 -16.47 -27.20 -9.01
N LYS A 269 -15.57 -26.68 -9.83
CA LYS A 269 -14.41 -25.97 -9.33
C LYS A 269 -14.89 -24.71 -8.58
N ILE A 270 -14.26 -24.42 -7.45
CA ILE A 270 -14.64 -23.34 -6.54
C ILE A 270 -13.43 -22.46 -6.26
N ALA A 271 -13.68 -21.25 -5.80
CA ALA A 271 -12.69 -20.36 -5.21
C ALA A 271 -13.05 -20.08 -3.75
N GLU A 272 -12.08 -19.64 -2.97
CA GLU A 272 -12.30 -19.16 -1.61
C GLU A 272 -12.17 -17.62 -1.60
N LYS A 273 -12.90 -16.92 -0.73
CA LYS A 273 -12.96 -15.46 -0.70
C LYS A 273 -11.59 -14.80 -0.52
N HIS A 274 -10.69 -15.45 0.19
CA HIS A 274 -9.34 -14.93 0.50
C HIS A 274 -8.29 -15.28 -0.55
N TRP A 275 -8.61 -16.06 -1.58
CA TRP A 275 -7.69 -16.30 -2.68
C TRP A 275 -7.35 -15.02 -3.42
N TYR A 276 -6.15 -14.96 -3.98
CA TYR A 276 -5.82 -13.90 -4.94
C TYR A 276 -6.57 -14.10 -6.24
N VAL A 277 -6.98 -13.01 -6.87
CA VAL A 277 -7.70 -13.03 -8.15
C VAL A 277 -6.95 -13.81 -9.22
N LEU A 278 -5.62 -13.69 -9.25
CA LEU A 278 -4.77 -14.44 -10.19
C LEU A 278 -4.86 -15.96 -10.01
N GLN A 279 -5.00 -16.46 -8.78
CA GLN A 279 -5.20 -17.90 -8.54
C GLN A 279 -6.51 -18.40 -9.14
N SER A 280 -7.56 -17.57 -9.07
CA SER A 280 -8.84 -17.89 -9.70
C SER A 280 -8.74 -17.88 -11.22
N LEU A 281 -7.99 -16.94 -11.80
CA LEU A 281 -7.73 -16.91 -13.24
C LEU A 281 -6.97 -18.16 -13.72
N GLU A 282 -5.88 -18.52 -13.05
CA GLU A 282 -5.11 -19.73 -13.36
C GLU A 282 -5.97 -20.99 -13.31
N LEU A 283 -6.90 -21.07 -12.34
CA LEU A 283 -7.84 -22.17 -12.23
C LEU A 283 -8.83 -22.18 -13.41
N MET A 284 -9.36 -21.00 -13.79
CA MET A 284 -10.25 -20.84 -14.93
C MET A 284 -9.57 -21.27 -16.23
N GLU A 285 -8.34 -20.83 -16.47
CA GLU A 285 -7.56 -21.19 -17.67
C GLU A 285 -7.27 -22.70 -17.70
N ARG A 286 -6.81 -23.28 -16.60
CA ARG A 286 -6.49 -24.72 -16.51
C ARG A 286 -7.66 -25.61 -16.85
N TYR A 287 -8.87 -25.21 -16.47
CA TYR A 287 -10.08 -26.01 -16.68
C TYR A 287 -10.98 -25.51 -17.81
N ASN A 288 -10.55 -24.48 -18.56
CA ASN A 288 -11.32 -23.84 -19.61
C ASN A 288 -12.74 -23.46 -19.16
N ILE A 289 -12.83 -22.81 -18.00
CA ILE A 289 -14.07 -22.32 -17.41
C ILE A 289 -14.02 -20.80 -17.23
N THR A 290 -15.19 -20.16 -17.33
CA THR A 290 -15.30 -18.69 -17.25
C THR A 290 -15.94 -18.21 -15.96
N VAL A 291 -16.42 -19.12 -15.13
CA VAL A 291 -17.15 -18.82 -13.90
C VAL A 291 -16.65 -19.73 -12.77
N LEU A 292 -16.46 -19.14 -11.60
CA LEU A 292 -16.13 -19.85 -10.36
C LEU A 292 -17.09 -19.45 -9.24
N PRO A 293 -17.81 -20.41 -8.65
CA PRO A 293 -18.47 -20.20 -7.36
C PRO A 293 -17.46 -19.89 -6.28
N VAL A 294 -17.74 -18.89 -5.44
CA VAL A 294 -16.96 -18.61 -4.22
C VAL A 294 -17.72 -19.17 -3.04
N VAL A 295 -17.05 -20.02 -2.26
CA VAL A 295 -17.71 -20.74 -1.16
C VAL A 295 -17.05 -20.44 0.19
N GLU A 296 -17.87 -20.54 1.23
CA GLU A 296 -17.45 -20.58 2.63
C GLU A 296 -18.25 -21.67 3.33
N ASN A 297 -17.57 -22.59 4.00
CA ASN A 297 -18.21 -23.76 4.63
C ASN A 297 -19.14 -24.53 3.67
N SER A 298 -18.68 -24.73 2.42
CA SER A 298 -19.43 -25.38 1.32
C SER A 298 -20.70 -24.65 0.87
N LYS A 299 -20.98 -23.45 1.36
CA LYS A 299 -22.10 -22.62 0.93
C LYS A 299 -21.62 -21.54 -0.04
N PRO A 300 -22.34 -21.30 -1.14
CA PRO A 300 -21.96 -20.22 -2.06
C PRO A 300 -22.20 -18.86 -1.41
N ILE A 301 -21.15 -18.03 -1.37
CA ILE A 301 -21.16 -16.67 -0.82
C ILE A 301 -20.89 -15.62 -1.89
N GLY A 302 -20.45 -16.05 -3.06
CA GLY A 302 -20.10 -15.20 -4.19
C GLY A 302 -19.95 -16.02 -5.47
N ILE A 303 -19.80 -15.30 -6.56
CA ILE A 303 -19.46 -15.85 -7.87
C ILE A 303 -18.51 -14.88 -8.59
N VAL A 304 -17.50 -15.41 -9.27
CA VAL A 304 -16.55 -14.64 -10.07
C VAL A 304 -16.66 -15.07 -11.51
N HIS A 305 -16.85 -14.11 -12.39
CA HIS A 305 -16.80 -14.30 -13.84
C HIS A 305 -15.48 -13.76 -14.38
N ILE A 306 -14.93 -14.37 -15.43
CA ILE A 306 -13.66 -13.94 -16.05
C ILE A 306 -13.69 -12.46 -16.44
N HIS A 307 -14.82 -11.92 -16.87
CA HIS A 307 -14.96 -10.49 -17.16
C HIS A 307 -14.83 -9.58 -15.93
N ASP A 308 -15.13 -10.08 -14.73
CA ASP A 308 -14.92 -9.30 -13.50
C ASP A 308 -13.43 -9.19 -13.19
N ILE A 309 -12.68 -10.27 -13.46
CA ILE A 309 -11.20 -10.27 -13.37
C ILE A 309 -10.60 -9.29 -14.36
N LEU A 310 -11.01 -9.32 -15.63
CA LEU A 310 -10.54 -8.40 -16.66
C LEU A 310 -10.83 -6.93 -16.30
N LYS A 311 -12.04 -6.64 -15.80
CA LYS A 311 -12.43 -5.29 -15.37
C LYS A 311 -11.67 -4.80 -14.13
N SER A 312 -11.19 -5.69 -13.29
CA SER A 312 -10.41 -5.31 -12.11
C SER A 312 -9.03 -4.74 -12.44
N GLY A 313 -8.56 -4.94 -13.68
CA GLY A 313 -7.24 -4.49 -14.13
C GLY A 313 -6.07 -5.22 -13.46
N VAL A 314 -6.28 -6.44 -12.97
CA VAL A 314 -5.23 -7.31 -12.41
C VAL A 314 -4.30 -7.84 -13.51
N ILE A 315 -4.82 -7.92 -14.73
CA ILE A 315 -4.11 -8.26 -15.97
C ILE A 315 -4.20 -7.12 -16.95
#